data_3d80b7472f5ae11a1a75b55a4643ddc6
#
_entry.id   3d80b7472f5ae11a1a75b55a4643ddc6
#
_cell.length_a   1.000
_cell.length_b   1.000
_cell.length_c   1.000
_cell.angle_alpha   90.00
_cell.angle_beta   90.00
_cell.angle_gamma   90.00
#
_symmetry.space_group_name_H-M   'P 1'
#
loop_
_entity.id
_entity.type
_entity.pdbx_description
1 polymer ?
#
loop_
_entity_poly.entity_id
_entity_poly.type
_entity_poly.pdbx_seq_one_letter_code
_entity_poly.pdbx_strand_id
1 'polypeptide(L)'
;MADYALVFHPSASKELKKLDHQVKLFIVQSLELFISSYNSDYEIEMMQQSKIKKLKGEWKGFYRLRLRNYRVIYEKINEELIIHIVRVAHRKEIY
;
A
#
# COMPACT_ATOMS: atom_id res chain seq x y z
N MET A 1 -5.98 -18.36 12.05
CA MET A 1 -6.28 -17.21 11.22
C MET A 1 -5.07 -16.82 10.40
N ALA A 2 -5.24 -16.60 9.12
CA ALA A 2 -4.12 -16.30 8.25
C ALA A 2 -3.80 -14.80 8.31
N ASP A 3 -2.56 -14.49 8.59
CA ASP A 3 -2.09 -13.11 8.61
C ASP A 3 -1.34 -12.81 7.32
N TYR A 4 -1.44 -11.57 6.86
CA TYR A 4 -0.70 -11.13 5.69
C TYR A 4 0.67 -10.62 6.12
N ALA A 5 1.68 -10.88 5.30
CA ALA A 5 3.02 -10.32 5.49
C ALA A 5 3.17 -9.09 4.61
N LEU A 6 3.95 -8.12 5.09
CA LEU A 6 4.25 -6.91 4.35
C LEU A 6 5.62 -7.04 3.73
N VAL A 7 5.70 -6.88 2.42
CA VAL A 7 6.96 -6.98 1.67
C VAL A 7 7.10 -5.75 0.78
N PHE A 8 8.30 -5.18 0.73
CA PHE A 8 8.57 -4.02 -0.12
C PHE A 8 9.41 -4.42 -1.33
N HIS A 9 8.93 -4.06 -2.50
CA HIS A 9 9.73 -4.15 -3.71
C HIS A 9 10.92 -3.19 -3.59
N PRO A 10 12.09 -3.52 -4.17
CA PRO A 10 13.25 -2.61 -4.09
C PRO A 10 12.99 -1.20 -4.55
N SER A 11 12.15 -0.99 -5.58
CA SER A 11 11.83 0.37 -6.03
C SER A 11 11.03 1.13 -4.98
N ALA A 12 10.13 0.47 -4.27
CA ALA A 12 9.39 1.10 -3.19
C ALA A 12 10.30 1.43 -2.01
N SER A 13 11.23 0.54 -1.68
CA SER A 13 12.21 0.80 -0.63
C SER A 13 13.07 2.02 -0.96
N LYS A 14 13.46 2.18 -2.22
CA LYS A 14 14.23 3.35 -2.65
C LYS A 14 13.41 4.63 -2.51
N GLU A 15 12.15 4.58 -2.92
CA GLU A 15 11.27 5.74 -2.79
C GLU A 15 11.09 6.14 -1.33
N LEU A 16 10.91 5.14 -0.47
CA LEU A 16 10.74 5.37 0.96
C LEU A 16 11.97 6.03 1.59
N LYS A 17 13.16 5.58 1.18
CA LYS A 17 14.41 6.14 1.70
C LYS A 17 14.61 7.60 1.37
N LYS A 18 14.01 8.08 0.28
CA LYS A 18 14.14 9.46 -0.16
C LYS A 18 13.22 10.41 0.59
N LEU A 19 12.29 9.87 1.35
CA LEU A 19 11.33 10.69 2.08
C LEU A 19 11.93 11.23 3.36
N ASP A 20 11.40 12.37 3.79
CA ASP A 20 11.73 12.94 5.09
C ASP A 20 11.48 11.90 6.18
N HIS A 21 12.31 11.91 7.23
CA HIS A 21 12.25 10.90 8.28
C HIS A 21 10.86 10.76 8.90
N GLN A 22 10.19 11.87 9.20
CA GLN A 22 8.88 11.83 9.82
C GLN A 22 7.82 11.27 8.87
N VAL A 23 7.92 11.61 7.59
CA VAL A 23 7.02 11.07 6.57
C VAL A 23 7.22 9.57 6.43
N LYS A 24 8.47 9.14 6.40
CA LYS A 24 8.80 7.72 6.32
C LYS A 24 8.22 6.96 7.50
N LEU A 25 8.38 7.47 8.73
CA LEU A 25 7.81 6.83 9.91
C LEU A 25 6.29 6.74 9.80
N PHE A 26 5.64 7.82 9.38
CA PHE A 26 4.19 7.82 9.21
C PHE A 26 3.75 6.73 8.25
N ILE A 27 4.41 6.62 7.10
CA ILE A 27 4.03 5.64 6.07
C ILE A 27 4.26 4.22 6.58
N VAL A 28 5.42 3.95 7.18
CA VAL A 28 5.72 2.61 7.70
C VAL A 28 4.73 2.21 8.77
N GLN A 29 4.45 3.09 9.73
CA GLN A 29 3.49 2.80 10.79
C GLN A 29 2.08 2.59 10.23
N SER A 30 1.70 3.40 9.25
CA SER A 30 0.39 3.25 8.60
C SER A 30 0.26 1.90 7.89
N LEU A 31 1.34 1.46 7.23
CA LEU A 31 1.34 0.16 6.55
C LEU A 31 1.34 -0.99 7.55
N GLU A 32 2.00 -0.85 8.69
CA GLU A 32 1.95 -1.86 9.73
C GLU A 32 0.54 -2.01 10.30
N LEU A 33 -0.15 -0.90 10.53
CA LEU A 33 -1.54 -0.92 10.95
C LEU A 33 -2.43 -1.53 9.88
N PHE A 34 -2.19 -1.17 8.63
CA PHE A 34 -2.92 -1.70 7.50
C PHE A 34 -2.83 -3.22 7.44
N ILE A 35 -1.61 -3.75 7.54
CA ILE A 35 -1.40 -5.20 7.45
C ILE A 35 -2.00 -5.94 8.64
N SER A 36 -1.92 -5.35 9.84
CA SER A 36 -2.45 -5.98 11.04
C SER A 36 -3.98 -6.01 11.05
N SER A 37 -4.62 -5.10 10.34
CA SER A 37 -6.08 -5.01 10.25
C SER A 37 -6.63 -5.68 9.00
N TYR A 38 -5.77 -6.12 8.10
CA TYR A 38 -6.18 -6.54 6.76
C TYR A 38 -6.98 -7.81 6.75
N ASN A 39 -8.12 -7.75 6.08
CA ASN A 39 -8.92 -8.89 5.65
C ASN A 39 -9.84 -8.39 4.54
N SER A 40 -10.61 -9.29 3.94
CA SER A 40 -11.49 -8.93 2.81
C SER A 40 -12.52 -7.88 3.19
N ASP A 41 -13.11 -7.98 4.37
CA ASP A 41 -14.11 -7.01 4.81
C ASP A 41 -13.49 -5.63 5.04
N TYR A 42 -12.32 -5.59 5.64
CA TYR A 42 -11.59 -4.35 5.86
C TYR A 42 -11.26 -3.67 4.53
N GLU A 43 -10.80 -4.44 3.54
CA GLU A 43 -10.48 -3.90 2.22
C GLU A 43 -11.72 -3.32 1.54
N ILE A 44 -12.84 -4.03 1.61
CA ILE A 44 -14.10 -3.54 1.03
C ILE A 44 -14.51 -2.23 1.69
N GLU A 45 -14.42 -2.14 3.00
CA GLU A 45 -14.75 -0.92 3.72
C GLU A 45 -13.85 0.23 3.30
N MET A 46 -12.55 -0.03 3.16
CA MET A 46 -11.59 0.98 2.72
C MET A 46 -11.88 1.44 1.28
N MET A 47 -12.34 0.54 0.43
CA MET A 47 -12.76 0.89 -0.92
C MET A 47 -13.99 1.78 -0.92
N GLN A 48 -14.95 1.50 -0.05
CA GLN A 48 -16.15 2.31 0.09
C GLN A 48 -15.83 3.73 0.56
N GLN A 49 -14.77 3.88 1.35
CA GLN A 49 -14.30 5.17 1.82
C GLN A 49 -13.32 5.84 0.84
N SER A 50 -13.10 5.25 -0.31
CA SER A 50 -12.17 5.75 -1.34
C SER A 50 -10.71 5.80 -0.88
N LYS A 51 -10.37 5.07 0.17
CA LYS A 51 -8.98 4.97 0.64
C LYS A 51 -8.19 3.93 -0.15
N ILE A 52 -8.89 2.92 -0.67
CA ILE A 52 -8.29 1.92 -1.56
C ILE A 52 -9.03 1.94 -2.87
N LYS A 53 -8.29 1.82 -3.97
CA LYS A 53 -8.87 1.79 -5.31
C LYS A 53 -8.16 0.74 -6.14
N LYS A 54 -8.93 -0.08 -6.86
CA LYS A 54 -8.37 -1.00 -7.84
C LYS A 54 -7.91 -0.20 -9.05
N LEU A 55 -6.72 -0.51 -9.53
CA LEU A 55 -6.15 0.19 -10.66
C LEU A 55 -6.49 -0.49 -11.98
N LYS A 56 -6.40 0.27 -13.06
CA LYS A 56 -6.71 -0.20 -14.42
C LYS A 56 -5.51 0.04 -15.32
N GLY A 57 -5.62 -0.39 -16.59
CA GLY A 57 -4.57 -0.18 -17.57
C GLY A 57 -3.31 -0.95 -17.23
N GLU A 58 -2.18 -0.27 -17.26
CA GLU A 58 -0.88 -0.87 -16.99
C GLU A 58 -0.78 -1.41 -15.56
N TRP A 59 -1.58 -0.85 -14.65
CA TRP A 59 -1.57 -1.24 -13.25
C TRP A 59 -2.69 -2.21 -12.89
N LYS A 60 -3.30 -2.85 -13.89
CA LYS A 60 -4.35 -3.83 -13.62
C LYS A 60 -3.80 -4.94 -12.72
N GLY A 61 -4.59 -5.26 -11.68
CA GLY A 61 -4.16 -6.24 -10.68
C GLY A 61 -3.50 -5.61 -9.47
N PHE A 62 -3.25 -4.32 -9.53
CA PHE A 62 -2.66 -3.57 -8.42
C PHE A 62 -3.72 -2.71 -7.75
N TYR A 63 -3.40 -2.25 -6.54
CA TYR A 63 -4.28 -1.43 -5.73
C TYR A 63 -3.55 -0.17 -5.29
N ARG A 64 -4.30 0.92 -5.11
CA ARG A 64 -3.76 2.16 -4.56
C ARG A 64 -4.33 2.36 -3.18
N LEU A 65 -3.45 2.55 -2.19
CA LEU A 65 -3.82 2.93 -0.83
C LEU A 65 -3.44 4.38 -0.63
N ARG A 66 -4.40 5.20 -0.16
CA ARG A 66 -4.17 6.61 0.12
C ARG A 66 -3.80 6.81 1.58
N LEU A 67 -2.64 7.45 1.80
CA LEU A 67 -2.17 7.81 3.13
C LEU A 67 -1.87 9.31 3.11
N ARG A 68 -2.86 10.12 3.47
CA ARG A 68 -2.79 11.58 3.39
C ARG A 68 -2.45 12.02 1.96
N ASN A 69 -1.33 12.74 1.77
CA ASN A 69 -0.89 13.19 0.46
C ASN A 69 -0.04 12.16 -0.28
N TYR A 70 0.13 10.99 0.29
CA TYR A 70 0.94 9.93 -0.30
C TYR A 70 0.07 8.83 -0.83
N ARG A 71 0.59 8.13 -1.83
CA ARG A 71 -0.07 6.99 -2.44
C ARG A 71 0.87 5.80 -2.38
N VAL A 72 0.33 4.67 -2.01
CA VAL A 72 1.07 3.40 -1.97
C VAL A 72 0.40 2.47 -2.95
N ILE A 73 1.17 1.90 -3.87
CA ILE A 73 0.66 0.91 -4.80
C ILE A 73 1.13 -0.45 -4.33
N TYR A 74 0.19 -1.38 -4.23
CA TYR A 74 0.50 -2.72 -3.78
C TYR A 74 -0.22 -3.77 -4.60
N GLU A 75 0.28 -4.99 -4.55
CA GLU A 75 -0.40 -6.16 -5.08
C GLU A 75 -0.58 -7.18 -3.96
N LYS A 76 -1.53 -8.08 -4.13
CA LYS A 76 -1.78 -9.14 -3.17
C LYS A 76 -1.30 -10.46 -3.75
N ILE A 77 -0.54 -11.20 -2.97
CA ILE A 77 -0.12 -12.55 -3.33
C ILE A 77 -0.84 -13.46 -2.35
N ASN A 78 -2.13 -13.66 -2.64
CA ASN A 78 -3.04 -14.31 -1.70
C ASN A 78 -2.64 -15.72 -1.31
N GLU A 79 -2.03 -16.46 -2.21
CA GLU A 79 -1.61 -17.82 -1.92
C GLU A 79 -0.52 -17.85 -0.85
N GLU A 80 0.27 -16.79 -0.77
CA GLU A 80 1.33 -16.66 0.22
C GLU A 80 0.97 -15.67 1.32
N LEU A 81 -0.23 -15.08 1.24
CA LEU A 81 -0.70 -14.08 2.20
C LEU A 81 0.28 -12.91 2.32
N ILE A 82 0.74 -12.44 1.18
CA ILE A 82 1.69 -11.33 1.11
C ILE A 82 1.03 -10.11 0.49
N ILE A 83 1.27 -8.95 1.08
CA ILE A 83 0.97 -7.67 0.46
C ILE A 83 2.29 -7.06 0.03
N HIS A 84 2.48 -6.96 -1.27
CA HIS A 84 3.73 -6.52 -1.87
C HIS A 84 3.65 -5.06 -2.27
N ILE A 85 4.39 -4.22 -1.59
CA ILE A 85 4.39 -2.78 -1.85
C ILE A 85 5.35 -2.50 -3.01
N VAL A 86 4.82 -1.97 -4.10
CA VAL A 86 5.62 -1.72 -5.31
C VAL A 86 5.92 -0.26 -5.53
N ARG A 87 5.11 0.68 -5.01
CA ARG A 87 5.40 2.10 -5.11
C ARG A 87 4.96 2.85 -3.85
N VAL A 88 5.74 3.88 -3.50
CA VAL A 88 5.40 4.83 -2.44
C VAL A 88 5.78 6.21 -2.98
N ALA A 89 4.81 7.09 -3.20
CA ALA A 89 5.10 8.40 -3.75
C ALA A 89 4.06 9.43 -3.33
N HIS A 90 4.45 10.70 -3.41
CA HIS A 90 3.51 11.79 -3.21
C HIS A 90 2.44 11.73 -4.31
N ARG A 91 1.20 12.14 -3.97
CA ARG A 91 0.08 12.07 -4.92
C ARG A 91 0.35 12.77 -6.25
N LYS A 92 1.25 13.75 -6.27
CA LYS A 92 1.59 14.48 -7.50
C LYS A 92 2.56 13.72 -8.40
N GLU A 93 3.21 12.69 -7.87
CA GLU A 93 4.23 11.95 -8.60
C GLU A 93 3.75 10.59 -9.09
N ILE A 94 2.63 10.12 -8.58
CA ILE A 94 2.10 8.81 -8.88
C ILE A 94 0.86 8.99 -9.77
N TYR A 95 0.91 8.74 -10.98
CA TYR A 95 0.02 9.04 -12.08
C TYR A 95 0.44 10.30 -12.81
#